data_cf0ccbbfe2cb2176c10d38259b01ff8d
#
_entry.id   cf0ccbbfe2cb2176c10d38259b01ff8d
#
_cell.length_a   1.000
_cell.length_b   1.000
_cell.length_c   1.000
_cell.angle_alpha   90.00
_cell.angle_beta   90.00
_cell.angle_gamma   90.00
#
_symmetry.space_group_name_H-M   'P 1'
#
loop_
_entity.id
_entity.type
_entity.pdbx_description
1 polymer ?
#
loop_
_entity_poly.entity_id
_entity_poly.type
_entity_poly.pdbx_seq_one_letter_code
_entity_poly.pdbx_strand_id
1 'polypeptide(L)'
;MIKHYIKDHVAVVTLSRDGGLNALSSQMLVDLLKIYKEIEKNDDVKVVVLNSDRRDFCAGGDLKEVYESFSKCNDRNCLMSYFTKEYDLDLFLATTKKPTITFWLMKR
;
A
#
# COMPACT_ATOMS: atom_id res chain seq x y z
N MET A 1 -8.81 -0.98 -5.48
CA MET A 1 -7.62 -0.11 -5.51
C MET A 1 -6.31 -0.88 -5.37
N ILE A 2 -6.34 -2.02 -4.73
CA ILE A 2 -5.18 -2.91 -4.66
C ILE A 2 -5.56 -4.23 -5.32
N LYS A 3 -4.75 -4.67 -6.25
CA LYS A 3 -4.89 -5.96 -6.93
C LYS A 3 -3.70 -6.84 -6.54
N HIS A 4 -3.92 -8.14 -6.45
CA HIS A 4 -2.80 -9.05 -6.19
C HIS A 4 -3.08 -10.44 -6.74
N TYR A 5 -2.01 -11.14 -7.07
CA TYR A 5 -2.06 -12.55 -7.47
C TYR A 5 -0.72 -13.21 -7.16
N ILE A 6 -0.73 -14.54 -7.14
CA ILE A 6 0.47 -15.33 -6.92
C ILE A 6 0.62 -16.29 -8.09
N LYS A 7 1.82 -16.33 -8.67
CA LYS A 7 2.16 -17.23 -9.77
C LYS A 7 3.65 -17.56 -9.72
N ASP A 8 3.97 -18.84 -9.83
CA ASP A 8 5.36 -19.32 -9.92
C ASP A 8 6.25 -18.77 -8.78
N HIS A 9 5.75 -18.84 -7.55
CA HIS A 9 6.44 -18.39 -6.33
C HIS A 9 6.60 -16.87 -6.21
N VAL A 10 5.95 -16.11 -7.08
CA VAL A 10 5.98 -14.64 -7.06
C VAL A 10 4.60 -14.09 -6.68
N ALA A 11 4.56 -13.25 -5.67
CA ALA A 11 3.36 -12.48 -5.36
C ALA A 11 3.47 -11.11 -6.04
N VAL A 12 2.49 -10.76 -6.85
CA VAL A 12 2.42 -9.45 -7.51
C VAL A 12 1.33 -8.63 -6.83
N VAL A 13 1.71 -7.50 -6.29
CA VAL A 13 0.80 -6.55 -5.63
C VAL A 13 0.79 -5.27 -6.45
N THR A 14 -0.38 -4.86 -6.91
CA THR A 14 -0.52 -3.74 -7.85
C THR A 14 -1.35 -2.62 -7.24
N LEU A 15 -0.77 -1.42 -7.22
CA LEU A 15 -1.49 -0.21 -6.86
C LEU A 15 -2.32 0.24 -8.06
N SER A 16 -3.65 0.34 -7.88
CA SER A 16 -4.59 0.55 -8.98
C SER A 16 -5.72 1.48 -8.54
N ARG A 17 -5.38 2.71 -8.20
CA ARG A 17 -6.34 3.72 -7.78
C ARG A 17 -6.68 4.66 -8.93
N ASP A 18 -7.98 4.89 -9.16
CA ASP A 18 -8.43 5.89 -10.11
C ASP A 18 -8.30 7.28 -9.49
N GLY A 19 -7.48 8.13 -10.12
CA GLY A 19 -7.19 9.46 -9.62
C GLY A 19 -6.23 9.44 -8.41
N GLY A 20 -6.02 10.62 -7.83
CA GLY A 20 -5.17 10.75 -6.63
C GLY A 20 -3.72 10.36 -6.81
N LEU A 21 -3.22 10.18 -8.05
CA LEU A 21 -1.84 9.81 -8.37
C LEU A 21 -1.37 8.54 -7.63
N ASN A 22 -2.28 7.59 -7.40
CA ASN A 22 -2.03 6.40 -6.58
C ASN A 22 -1.60 6.72 -5.15
N ALA A 23 -1.99 7.88 -4.62
CA ALA A 23 -1.75 8.18 -3.21
C ALA A 23 -2.46 7.15 -2.32
N LEU A 24 -1.84 6.79 -1.21
CA LEU A 24 -2.32 5.73 -0.33
C LEU A 24 -3.42 6.26 0.59
N SER A 25 -4.66 5.87 0.32
CA SER A 25 -5.78 6.12 1.22
C SER A 25 -5.68 5.21 2.45
N SER A 26 -6.44 5.53 3.52
CA SER A 26 -6.46 4.66 4.70
C SER A 26 -6.94 3.25 4.36
N GLN A 27 -7.90 3.11 3.45
CA GLN A 27 -8.37 1.79 3.01
C GLN A 27 -7.27 1.03 2.27
N MET A 28 -6.52 1.71 1.41
CA MET A 28 -5.39 1.08 0.71
C MET A 28 -4.31 0.62 1.70
N LEU A 29 -4.03 1.40 2.74
CA LEU A 29 -3.06 1.03 3.78
C LEU A 29 -3.50 -0.24 4.51
N VAL A 30 -4.77 -0.34 4.87
CA VAL A 30 -5.33 -1.52 5.53
C VAL A 30 -5.25 -2.73 4.60
N ASP A 31 -5.67 -2.57 3.35
CA ASP A 31 -5.67 -3.67 2.37
C ASP A 31 -4.25 -4.16 2.07
N LEU A 32 -3.31 -3.24 1.89
CA LEU A 32 -1.91 -3.61 1.64
C LEU A 32 -1.33 -4.39 2.81
N LEU A 33 -1.52 -3.93 4.03
CA LEU A 33 -0.99 -4.62 5.20
C LEU A 33 -1.58 -6.03 5.34
N LYS A 34 -2.88 -6.17 5.09
CA LYS A 34 -3.55 -7.47 5.13
C LYS A 34 -2.97 -8.41 4.08
N ILE A 35 -2.82 -7.94 2.85
CA ILE A 35 -2.27 -8.73 1.74
C ILE A 35 -0.83 -9.16 2.05
N TYR A 36 -0.01 -8.23 2.52
CA TYR A 36 1.38 -8.52 2.86
C TYR A 36 1.51 -9.54 4.01
N LYS A 37 0.64 -9.46 5.01
CA LYS A 37 0.63 -10.43 6.11
C LYS A 37 0.25 -11.83 5.62
N GLU A 38 -0.69 -11.93 4.72
CA GLU A 38 -1.06 -13.22 4.10
C GLU A 38 0.10 -13.78 3.28
N ILE A 39 0.76 -12.95 2.49
CA ILE A 39 1.93 -13.33 1.69
C ILE A 39 3.07 -13.82 2.60
N GLU A 40 3.33 -13.15 3.71
CA GLU A 40 4.40 -13.52 4.64
C GLU A 40 4.22 -14.95 5.17
N LYS A 41 2.98 -15.37 5.36
CA LYS A 41 2.65 -16.72 5.87
C LYS A 41 2.63 -17.78 4.78
N ASN A 42 2.71 -17.40 3.52
CA ASN A 42 2.62 -18.34 2.40
C ASN A 42 4.02 -18.80 1.99
N ASP A 43 4.39 -20.01 2.36
CA ASP A 43 5.71 -20.57 2.10
C ASP A 43 6.00 -20.77 0.60
N ASP A 44 4.97 -20.80 -0.24
CA ASP A 44 5.14 -20.91 -1.70
C ASP A 44 5.60 -19.59 -2.33
N VAL A 45 5.43 -18.47 -1.63
CA VAL A 45 5.88 -17.18 -2.13
C VAL A 45 7.33 -16.95 -1.71
N LYS A 46 8.20 -16.72 -2.70
CA LYS A 46 9.63 -16.47 -2.49
C LYS A 46 10.03 -15.02 -2.69
N VAL A 47 9.24 -14.27 -3.44
CA VAL A 47 9.52 -12.86 -3.73
C VAL A 47 8.21 -12.12 -3.95
N VAL A 48 8.19 -10.84 -3.59
CA VAL A 48 7.04 -9.95 -3.81
C VAL A 48 7.43 -8.88 -4.81
N VAL A 49 6.57 -8.65 -5.80
CA VAL A 49 6.70 -7.54 -6.74
C VAL A 49 5.60 -6.53 -6.44
N LEU A 50 5.99 -5.30 -6.18
CA LEU A 50 5.06 -4.19 -5.99
C LEU A 50 5.13 -3.29 -7.21
N ASN A 51 4.03 -3.11 -7.89
CA ASN A 51 3.96 -2.30 -9.10
C ASN A 51 2.71 -1.43 -9.12
N SER A 52 2.57 -0.66 -10.19
CA SER A 52 1.40 0.16 -10.46
C SER A 52 0.94 -0.09 -11.89
N ASP A 53 -0.38 -0.19 -12.10
CA ASP A 53 -0.97 -0.25 -13.43
C ASP A 53 -1.49 1.13 -13.88
N ARG A 54 -1.15 2.17 -13.15
CA ARG A 54 -1.52 3.55 -13.46
C ARG A 54 -0.31 4.32 -13.97
N ARG A 55 -0.56 5.55 -14.44
CA ARG A 55 0.49 6.45 -14.90
C ARG A 55 1.53 6.70 -13.81
N ASP A 56 1.06 6.91 -12.58
CA ASP A 56 1.92 7.22 -11.45
C ASP A 56 2.08 5.98 -10.57
N PHE A 57 3.27 5.79 -10.02
CA PHE A 57 3.51 4.68 -9.11
C PHE A 57 2.77 4.90 -7.80
N CYS A 58 3.14 5.93 -7.08
CA CYS A 58 2.54 6.26 -5.78
C CYS A 58 2.98 7.65 -5.37
N ALA A 59 2.03 8.53 -5.03
CA ALA A 59 2.33 9.88 -4.56
C ALA A 59 2.57 9.95 -3.05
N GLY A 60 2.61 8.80 -2.36
CA GLY A 60 2.75 8.75 -0.91
C GLY A 60 1.42 8.72 -0.20
N GLY A 61 1.35 9.21 1.03
CA GLY A 61 0.11 9.28 1.79
C GLY A 61 -0.90 10.23 1.17
N ASP A 62 -2.17 9.93 1.32
CA ASP A 62 -3.25 10.77 0.78
C ASP A 62 -3.49 11.97 1.69
N LEU A 63 -2.82 13.08 1.38
CA LEU A 63 -2.90 14.31 2.17
C LEU A 63 -4.31 14.91 2.17
N LYS A 64 -5.06 14.73 1.09
CA LYS A 64 -6.44 15.21 1.01
C LYS A 64 -7.31 14.48 2.02
N GLU A 65 -7.19 13.16 2.11
CA GLU A 65 -7.91 12.36 3.10
C GLU A 65 -7.53 12.75 4.53
N VAL A 66 -6.23 12.93 4.78
CA VAL A 66 -5.73 13.37 6.09
C VAL A 66 -6.35 14.71 6.49
N TYR A 67 -6.37 15.67 5.57
CA TYR A 67 -6.95 16.98 5.81
C TYR A 67 -8.46 16.88 6.08
N GLU A 68 -9.19 16.14 5.27
CA GLU A 68 -10.63 15.96 5.42
C GLU A 68 -10.97 15.26 6.74
N SER A 69 -10.22 14.25 7.13
CA SER A 69 -10.41 13.55 8.40
C SER A 69 -10.21 14.49 9.59
N PHE A 70 -9.16 15.29 9.56
CA PHE A 70 -8.88 16.27 10.61
C PHE A 70 -9.99 17.32 10.69
N SER A 71 -10.42 17.84 9.53
CA SER A 71 -11.46 18.87 9.48
C SER A 71 -12.81 18.39 10.00
N LYS A 72 -13.18 17.13 9.70
CA LYS A 72 -14.46 16.54 10.11
C LYS A 72 -14.49 16.19 11.60
N CYS A 73 -13.42 15.60 12.10
CA CYS A 73 -13.37 15.15 13.48
C CYS A 73 -12.94 16.24 14.44
N ASN A 74 -12.19 17.24 13.95
CA ASN A 74 -11.55 18.25 14.78
C ASN A 74 -10.85 17.64 15.99
N ASP A 75 -10.31 16.42 15.80
CA ASP A 75 -9.75 15.60 16.86
C ASP A 75 -8.44 15.00 16.38
N ARG A 76 -7.44 15.10 17.24
CA ARG A 76 -6.11 14.53 17.03
C ARG A 76 -6.17 13.02 16.75
N ASN A 77 -7.14 12.31 17.33
CA ASN A 77 -7.27 10.86 17.18
C ASN A 77 -7.56 10.43 15.74
N CYS A 78 -8.32 11.22 14.98
CA CYS A 78 -8.60 10.91 13.57
C CYS A 78 -7.34 11.02 12.73
N LEU A 79 -6.51 12.00 13.00
CA LEU A 79 -5.22 12.18 12.33
C LEU A 79 -4.27 11.03 12.70
N MET A 80 -4.20 10.71 13.99
CA MET A 80 -3.35 9.62 14.47
C MET A 80 -3.76 8.26 13.92
N SER A 81 -5.05 8.04 13.69
CA SER A 81 -5.54 6.79 13.09
C SER A 81 -4.96 6.56 11.70
N TYR A 82 -4.92 7.60 10.87
CA TYR A 82 -4.32 7.49 9.54
C TYR A 82 -2.82 7.17 9.63
N PHE A 83 -2.08 7.94 10.41
CA PHE A 83 -0.64 7.76 10.52
C PHE A 83 -0.26 6.43 11.17
N THR A 84 -1.07 5.93 12.11
CA THR A 84 -0.85 4.62 12.69
C THR A 84 -0.90 3.52 11.62
N LYS A 85 -1.89 3.59 10.72
CA LYS A 85 -2.00 2.64 9.60
C LYS A 85 -0.82 2.73 8.66
N GLU A 86 -0.36 3.94 8.36
CA GLU A 86 0.79 4.16 7.49
C GLU A 86 2.07 3.60 8.13
N TYR A 87 2.33 3.91 9.39
CA TYR A 87 3.51 3.41 10.07
C TYR A 87 3.49 1.90 10.30
N ASP A 88 2.32 1.31 10.55
CA ASP A 88 2.20 -0.15 10.66
C ASP A 88 2.61 -0.84 9.36
N LEU A 89 2.17 -0.29 8.22
CA LEU A 89 2.58 -0.82 6.92
C LEU A 89 4.09 -0.62 6.70
N ASP A 90 4.61 0.56 6.98
CA ASP A 90 6.03 0.87 6.81
C ASP A 90 6.91 -0.06 7.65
N LEU A 91 6.52 -0.29 8.90
CA LEU A 91 7.24 -1.21 9.77
C LEU A 91 7.22 -2.64 9.22
N PHE A 92 6.07 -3.09 8.74
CA PHE A 92 5.97 -4.42 8.16
C PHE A 92 6.89 -4.56 6.95
N LEU A 93 6.86 -3.60 6.03
CA LEU A 93 7.71 -3.61 4.84
C LEU A 93 9.21 -3.57 5.19
N ALA A 94 9.56 -2.88 6.26
CA ALA A 94 10.95 -2.81 6.72
C ALA A 94 11.43 -4.11 7.38
N THR A 95 10.52 -4.94 7.89
CA THR A 95 10.86 -6.14 8.68
C THR A 95 10.43 -7.45 8.03
N THR A 96 9.77 -7.41 6.88
CA THR A 96 9.37 -8.64 6.18
C THR A 96 10.59 -9.48 5.80
N LYS A 97 10.41 -10.80 5.87
CA LYS A 97 11.45 -11.76 5.49
C LYS A 97 11.49 -12.02 3.98
N LYS A 98 10.49 -11.58 3.24
CA LYS A 98 10.40 -11.82 1.80
C LYS A 98 10.94 -10.63 1.02
N PRO A 99 11.89 -10.83 0.10
CA PRO A 99 12.39 -9.75 -0.74
C PRO A 99 11.26 -9.10 -1.52
N THR A 100 11.25 -7.77 -1.59
CA THR A 100 10.29 -7.01 -2.36
C THR A 100 11.01 -6.24 -3.45
N ILE A 101 10.55 -6.42 -4.69
CA ILE A 101 11.06 -5.70 -5.85
C ILE A 101 9.98 -4.71 -6.28
N THR A 102 10.31 -3.44 -6.35
CA THR A 102 9.40 -2.43 -6.86
C THR A 102 9.68 -2.22 -8.35
N PHE A 103 8.63 -2.32 -9.14
CA PHE A 103 8.73 -2.19 -10.58
C PHE A 103 7.65 -1.22 -11.08
N TRP A 104 8.05 -0.26 -11.89
CA TRP A 104 7.13 0.71 -12.47
C TRP A 104 7.62 1.16 -13.83
N LEU A 105 6.73 1.03 -14.82
CA LEU A 105 6.97 1.55 -16.17
C LEU A 105 6.28 2.89 -16.33
N MET A 106 7.08 3.93 -16.52
CA MET A 106 6.54 5.25 -16.81
C MET A 106 5.94 5.25 -18.21
N LYS A 107 4.62 5.44 -18.28
CA LYS A 107 3.91 5.61 -19.55
C LYS A 107 3.91 7.08 -19.90
N ARG A 108 4.45 7.38 -21.06
CA ARG A 108 4.41 8.74 -21.63
C ARG A 108 3.11 8.96 -22.39
#